data_a5c7a008191be45e7870676845fc660c
#
_entry.id   a5c7a008191be45e7870676845fc660c
#
_cell.length_a   1.000
_cell.length_b   1.000
_cell.length_c   1.000
_cell.angle_alpha   90.00
_cell.angle_beta   90.00
_cell.angle_gamma   90.00
#
_symmetry.space_group_name_H-M   'P 1'
#
loop_
_entity.id
_entity.type
_entity.pdbx_description
1 polymer ?
#
loop_
_entity_poly.entity_id
_entity_poly.type
_entity_poly.pdbx_seq_one_letter_code
_entity_poly.pdbx_strand_id
1 'polypeptide(L)'
;MGILWTIARPRNIRMLRFTNFITEQKNTHMTHIEDRVIYGGVGGTRQAIFALRDLRDMLGGKKEGRVSVKWDGAPAVFAGIDPNDGKFFVAKKGIFNKNPMVYKTDADIDDDTKGDLNAKLKEALKYLPALGIKGVIQGDFLFSKSEL
;
A
#
# COMPACT_ATOMS: atom_id res chain seq x y z
N MET A 1 -16.13 -7.68 -1.54
CA MET A 1 -14.73 -7.44 -1.14
C MET A 1 -14.30 -6.12 -1.75
N GLY A 2 -14.14 -5.10 -0.92
CA GLY A 2 -13.68 -3.79 -1.36
C GLY A 2 -12.21 -3.60 -0.97
N ILE A 3 -11.34 -3.45 -1.95
CA ILE A 3 -9.91 -3.17 -1.77
C ILE A 3 -9.56 -1.99 -2.67
N LEU A 4 -9.01 -0.94 -2.10
CA LEU A 4 -8.50 0.19 -2.87
C LEU A 4 -7.01 -0.03 -3.16
N TRP A 5 -6.64 0.02 -4.44
CA TRP A 5 -5.28 -0.20 -4.89
C TRP A 5 -4.62 1.11 -5.31
N THR A 6 -3.46 1.40 -4.77
CA THR A 6 -2.57 2.43 -5.32
C THR A 6 -1.52 1.74 -6.18
N ILE A 7 -1.62 1.90 -7.49
CA ILE A 7 -0.62 1.36 -8.43
C ILE A 7 0.55 2.32 -8.48
N ALA A 8 1.67 1.95 -7.88
CA ALA A 8 2.94 2.59 -8.15
C ALA A 8 3.42 2.17 -9.56
N ARG A 9 3.44 3.10 -10.52
CA ARG A 9 3.99 2.82 -11.87
C ARG A 9 5.51 2.67 -11.77
N PRO A 10 6.09 1.54 -12.18
CA PRO A 10 7.54 1.40 -12.21
C PRO A 10 8.11 2.14 -13.43
N ARG A 11 9.00 3.10 -13.19
CA ARG A 11 9.94 3.55 -14.22
C ARG A 11 11.08 2.55 -14.26
N ASN A 12 11.23 1.85 -15.41
CA ASN A 12 12.35 0.94 -15.73
C ASN A 12 12.76 -0.02 -14.61
N ILE A 13 12.09 -1.16 -14.52
CA ILE A 13 12.50 -2.25 -13.65
C ILE A 13 13.59 -3.08 -14.35
N ARG A 14 14.84 -2.75 -14.09
CA ARG A 14 15.90 -3.75 -14.03
C ARG A 14 15.51 -4.67 -12.85
N MET A 15 15.45 -5.97 -13.08
CA MET A 15 15.09 -6.96 -12.05
C MET A 15 15.95 -6.75 -10.79
N LEU A 16 15.44 -5.98 -9.84
CA LEU A 16 16.01 -5.86 -8.51
C LEU A 16 15.56 -7.09 -7.74
N ARG A 17 16.49 -7.78 -7.08
CA ARG A 17 16.12 -8.85 -6.16
C ARG A 17 15.16 -8.30 -5.11
N PHE A 18 14.20 -9.10 -4.66
CA PHE A 18 13.20 -8.71 -3.66
C PHE A 18 13.83 -8.06 -2.41
N THR A 19 15.01 -8.53 -1.99
CA THR A 19 15.82 -7.93 -0.93
C THR A 19 16.22 -6.48 -1.21
N ASN A 20 16.51 -6.12 -2.46
CA ASN A 20 16.87 -4.74 -2.82
C ASN A 20 15.63 -3.83 -2.82
N PHE A 21 14.47 -4.35 -3.21
CA PHE A 21 13.20 -3.63 -3.12
C PHE A 21 12.86 -3.25 -1.66
N ILE A 22 13.16 -4.15 -0.72
CA ILE A 22 12.89 -3.94 0.71
C ILE A 22 13.94 -3.04 1.38
N THR A 23 15.21 -3.10 0.96
CA THR A 23 16.31 -2.38 1.61
C THR A 23 16.49 -0.95 1.12
N GLU A 24 16.07 -0.62 -0.11
CA GLU A 24 16.31 0.70 -0.71
C GLU A 24 15.17 1.71 -0.52
N GLN A 25 13.98 1.28 -0.13
CA GLN A 25 12.89 2.21 0.15
C GLN A 25 12.67 2.35 1.65
N LYS A 26 13.09 3.47 2.22
CA LYS A 26 12.42 3.99 3.41
C LYS A 26 10.93 3.94 3.15
N ASN A 27 10.16 3.34 4.06
CA ASN A 27 8.71 3.20 4.03
C ASN A 27 8.06 4.58 3.74
N THR A 28 7.95 4.92 2.46
CA THR A 28 7.40 6.20 2.01
C THR A 28 5.90 5.98 1.74
N HIS A 29 5.10 6.03 2.81
CA HIS A 29 3.68 6.31 2.64
C HIS A 29 3.49 7.71 2.03
N MET A 30 2.33 7.95 1.46
CA MET A 30 1.98 9.27 0.92
C MET A 30 2.22 10.32 2.00
N THR A 31 3.05 11.31 1.68
CA THR A 31 3.37 12.41 2.59
C THR A 31 2.10 13.22 2.84
N HIS A 32 1.68 13.32 4.07
CA HIS A 32 0.59 14.18 4.47
C HIS A 32 1.05 15.66 4.43
N ILE A 33 0.10 16.57 4.39
CA ILE A 33 0.42 18.00 4.32
C ILE A 33 1.10 18.49 5.59
N GLU A 34 0.74 17.93 6.74
CA GLU A 34 1.36 18.19 8.03
C GLU A 34 2.81 17.70 8.11
N ASP A 35 3.14 16.57 7.47
CA ASP A 35 4.51 16.05 7.43
C ASP A 35 5.46 17.05 6.75
N ARG A 36 4.96 17.76 5.73
CA ARG A 36 5.72 18.81 5.06
C ARG A 36 6.06 19.97 5.99
N VAL A 37 5.14 20.30 6.91
CA VAL A 37 5.36 21.35 7.90
C VAL A 37 6.35 20.88 8.96
N ILE A 38 6.16 19.65 9.48
CA ILE A 38 6.94 19.12 10.60
C ILE A 38 8.38 18.79 10.17
N TYR A 39 8.54 18.13 9.01
CA TYR A 39 9.83 17.58 8.58
C TYR A 39 10.50 18.38 7.45
N GLY A 40 9.76 19.22 6.76
CA GLY A 40 10.24 19.93 5.56
C GLY A 40 10.76 21.36 5.83
N GLY A 41 10.79 21.81 7.07
CA GLY A 41 11.24 23.14 7.46
C GLY A 41 10.50 24.26 6.70
N VAL A 42 11.16 25.40 6.45
CA VAL A 42 10.57 26.55 5.75
C VAL A 42 10.08 26.20 4.35
N GLY A 43 10.85 25.38 3.62
CA GLY A 43 10.49 24.95 2.25
C GLY A 43 9.23 24.09 2.24
N GLY A 44 9.14 23.11 3.13
CA GLY A 44 7.98 22.24 3.28
C GLY A 44 6.74 23.01 3.74
N THR A 45 6.90 23.93 4.68
CA THR A 45 5.81 24.82 5.15
C THR A 45 5.25 25.67 4.01
N ARG A 46 6.11 26.25 3.17
CA ARG A 46 5.69 26.98 1.96
C ARG A 46 4.85 26.09 1.02
N GLN A 47 5.33 24.88 0.75
CA GLN A 47 4.61 23.92 -0.10
C GLN A 47 3.23 23.56 0.48
N ALA A 48 3.13 23.38 1.78
CA ALA A 48 1.86 23.12 2.46
C ALA A 48 0.89 24.30 2.29
N ILE A 49 1.38 25.54 2.50
CA ILE A 49 0.56 26.76 2.30
C ILE A 49 0.08 26.87 0.85
N PHE A 50 0.95 26.63 -0.14
CA PHE A 50 0.54 26.68 -1.55
C PHE A 50 -0.48 25.61 -1.89
N ALA A 51 -0.33 24.37 -1.40
CA ALA A 51 -1.30 23.32 -1.60
C ALA A 51 -2.69 23.67 -1.04
N LEU A 52 -2.75 24.27 0.16
CA LEU A 52 -4.01 24.73 0.76
C LEU A 52 -4.64 25.90 -0.02
N ARG A 53 -3.83 26.82 -0.54
CA ARG A 53 -4.31 27.91 -1.40
C ARG A 53 -4.86 27.38 -2.72
N ASP A 54 -4.15 26.43 -3.34
CA ASP A 54 -4.61 25.77 -4.56
C ASP A 54 -5.93 25.04 -4.35
N LEU A 55 -6.07 24.32 -3.22
CA LEU A 55 -7.33 23.67 -2.82
C LEU A 55 -8.47 24.70 -2.67
N ARG A 56 -8.23 25.81 -1.95
CA ARG A 56 -9.20 26.89 -1.78
C ARG A 56 -9.65 27.46 -3.14
N ASP A 57 -8.69 27.73 -4.04
CA ASP A 57 -8.96 28.34 -5.33
C ASP A 57 -9.72 27.36 -6.26
N MET A 58 -9.41 26.08 -6.17
CA MET A 58 -10.14 25.02 -6.87
C MET A 58 -11.59 24.90 -6.35
N LEU A 59 -11.79 24.84 -5.03
CA LEU A 59 -13.13 24.77 -4.44
C LEU A 59 -13.94 26.05 -4.72
N GLY A 60 -13.27 27.19 -4.89
CA GLY A 60 -13.88 28.46 -5.31
C GLY A 60 -14.09 28.62 -6.81
N GLY A 61 -13.84 27.58 -7.63
CA GLY A 61 -14.01 27.60 -9.07
C GLY A 61 -13.00 28.46 -9.84
N LYS A 62 -11.94 28.93 -9.18
CA LYS A 62 -10.90 29.78 -9.79
C LYS A 62 -9.80 28.98 -10.50
N LYS A 63 -9.70 27.69 -10.23
CA LYS A 63 -8.68 26.79 -10.76
C LYS A 63 -9.28 25.42 -11.03
N GLU A 64 -8.89 24.80 -12.13
CA GLU A 64 -9.25 23.41 -12.40
C GLU A 64 -8.45 22.48 -11.50
N GLY A 65 -9.10 21.40 -11.03
CA GLY A 65 -8.46 20.36 -10.23
C GLY A 65 -9.40 19.21 -9.95
N ARG A 66 -8.84 18.13 -9.44
CA ARG A 66 -9.60 16.96 -9.00
C ARG A 66 -9.31 16.68 -7.53
N VAL A 67 -10.36 16.52 -6.75
CA VAL A 67 -10.30 16.01 -5.38
C VAL A 67 -10.86 14.61 -5.38
N SER A 68 -10.17 13.69 -4.72
CA SER A 68 -10.66 12.34 -4.51
C SER A 68 -10.63 12.01 -3.02
N VAL A 69 -11.52 11.15 -2.59
CA VAL A 69 -11.49 10.61 -1.24
C VAL A 69 -10.46 9.49 -1.19
N LYS A 70 -9.51 9.59 -0.25
CA LYS A 70 -8.66 8.46 0.10
C LYS A 70 -9.43 7.61 1.13
N TRP A 71 -9.81 6.43 0.73
CA TRP A 71 -10.32 5.43 1.65
C TRP A 71 -9.15 4.85 2.45
N ASP A 72 -9.29 4.83 3.75
CA ASP A 72 -8.32 4.23 4.67
C ASP A 72 -8.92 2.94 5.22
N GLY A 73 -8.17 1.87 5.18
CA GLY A 73 -8.60 0.55 5.63
C GLY A 73 -7.54 -0.11 6.52
N ALA A 74 -7.92 -1.23 7.13
CA ALA A 74 -7.02 -2.03 7.94
C ALA A 74 -7.38 -3.52 7.80
N PRO A 75 -6.38 -4.40 7.73
CA PRO A 75 -4.93 -4.14 7.72
C PRO A 75 -4.39 -3.68 6.36
N ALA A 76 -3.18 -3.11 6.36
CA ALA A 76 -2.40 -2.99 5.13
C ALA A 76 -1.93 -4.37 4.67
N VAL A 77 -2.19 -4.70 3.41
CA VAL A 77 -1.86 -5.99 2.79
C VAL A 77 -0.93 -5.75 1.61
N PHE A 78 0.12 -6.55 1.54
CA PHE A 78 1.03 -6.63 0.39
C PHE A 78 0.73 -7.93 -0.34
N ALA A 79 0.69 -7.88 -1.66
CA ALA A 79 0.40 -9.06 -2.47
C ALA A 79 1.15 -9.01 -3.80
N GLY A 80 1.57 -10.15 -4.31
CA GLY A 80 2.26 -10.20 -5.58
C GLY A 80 2.95 -11.52 -5.85
N ILE A 81 3.87 -11.49 -6.80
CA ILE A 81 4.70 -12.65 -7.17
C ILE A 81 6.06 -12.51 -6.51
N ASP A 82 6.45 -13.54 -5.76
CA ASP A 82 7.79 -13.62 -5.18
C ASP A 82 8.82 -13.86 -6.30
N PRO A 83 9.78 -12.95 -6.51
CA PRO A 83 10.76 -13.09 -7.58
C PRO A 83 11.73 -14.27 -7.38
N ASN A 84 11.78 -14.86 -6.19
CA ASN A 84 12.68 -15.96 -5.88
C ASN A 84 12.13 -17.31 -6.34
N ASP A 85 10.83 -17.53 -6.25
CA ASP A 85 10.20 -18.82 -6.57
C ASP A 85 9.00 -18.72 -7.52
N GLY A 86 8.62 -17.50 -7.91
CA GLY A 86 7.50 -17.25 -8.82
C GLY A 86 6.13 -17.52 -8.24
N LYS A 87 6.02 -17.81 -6.94
CA LYS A 87 4.73 -18.05 -6.29
C LYS A 87 4.06 -16.77 -5.86
N PHE A 88 2.75 -16.78 -5.93
CA PHE A 88 1.96 -15.70 -5.37
C PHE A 88 2.03 -15.70 -3.84
N PHE A 89 2.10 -14.53 -3.25
CA PHE A 89 2.10 -14.37 -1.79
C PHE A 89 1.20 -13.21 -1.36
N VAL A 90 0.80 -13.25 -0.11
CA VAL A 90 0.29 -12.11 0.64
C VAL A 90 1.19 -11.88 1.86
N ALA A 91 1.22 -10.63 2.34
CA ALA A 91 1.99 -10.29 3.53
C ALA A 91 1.38 -9.08 4.24
N LYS A 92 1.72 -8.93 5.52
CA LYS A 92 1.52 -7.69 6.29
C LYS A 92 2.81 -6.87 6.31
N LYS A 93 2.85 -5.79 7.09
CA LYS A 93 4.05 -4.92 7.22
C LYS A 93 5.33 -5.67 7.63
N GLY A 94 5.22 -6.89 8.16
CA GLY A 94 6.35 -7.77 8.45
C GLY A 94 7.22 -8.12 7.23
N ILE A 95 6.74 -7.88 6.01
CA ILE A 95 7.54 -8.01 4.77
C ILE A 95 8.79 -7.11 4.78
N PHE A 96 8.78 -6.00 5.54
CA PHE A 96 9.90 -5.06 5.66
C PHE A 96 10.87 -5.39 6.80
N ASN A 97 10.64 -6.48 7.53
CA ASN A 97 11.54 -6.93 8.58
C ASN A 97 12.85 -7.47 7.98
N LYS A 98 13.89 -7.54 8.82
CA LYS A 98 15.17 -8.14 8.44
C LYS A 98 15.01 -9.56 7.87
N ASN A 99 14.04 -10.31 8.40
CA ASN A 99 13.57 -11.59 7.86
C ASN A 99 12.14 -11.36 7.37
N PRO A 100 11.93 -11.14 6.07
CA PRO A 100 10.61 -10.88 5.52
C PRO A 100 9.65 -12.04 5.75
N MET A 101 8.45 -11.73 6.24
CA MET A 101 7.38 -12.71 6.43
C MET A 101 6.40 -12.59 5.27
N VAL A 102 6.31 -13.65 4.47
CA VAL A 102 5.37 -13.78 3.35
C VAL A 102 4.58 -15.07 3.50
N TYR A 103 3.31 -15.04 3.15
CA TYR A 103 2.40 -16.17 3.23
C TYR A 103 2.06 -16.64 1.83
N LYS A 104 2.38 -17.88 1.50
CA LYS A 104 2.13 -18.52 0.20
C LYS A 104 1.07 -19.60 0.29
N THR A 105 0.76 -20.02 1.51
CA THR A 105 -0.24 -21.05 1.82
C THR A 105 -1.11 -20.62 3.00
N ASP A 106 -2.26 -21.25 3.14
CA ASP A 106 -3.13 -21.06 4.31
C ASP A 106 -2.43 -21.48 5.61
N ALA A 107 -1.56 -22.50 5.56
CA ALA A 107 -0.78 -22.94 6.71
C ALA A 107 0.17 -21.85 7.21
N ASP A 108 0.87 -21.13 6.30
CA ASP A 108 1.75 -20.03 6.68
C ASP A 108 0.96 -18.92 7.41
N ILE A 109 -0.30 -18.70 7.00
CA ILE A 109 -1.17 -17.70 7.62
C ILE A 109 -1.63 -18.17 9.00
N ASP A 110 -1.97 -19.47 9.13
CA ASP A 110 -2.42 -20.06 10.40
C ASP A 110 -1.34 -20.06 11.47
N ASP A 111 -0.09 -20.23 11.07
CA ASP A 111 1.06 -20.25 11.98
C ASP A 111 1.34 -18.87 12.59
N ASP A 112 1.07 -17.78 11.87
CA ASP A 112 1.45 -16.41 12.29
C ASP A 112 0.26 -15.52 12.67
N THR A 113 -0.97 -15.87 12.28
CA THR A 113 -2.14 -15.02 12.49
C THR A 113 -3.34 -15.78 13.01
N LYS A 114 -4.27 -15.06 13.68
CA LYS A 114 -5.52 -15.63 14.20
C LYS A 114 -6.69 -14.64 14.03
N GLY A 115 -7.90 -15.16 14.15
CA GLY A 115 -9.12 -14.37 14.12
C GLY A 115 -9.38 -13.69 12.79
N ASP A 116 -9.90 -12.48 12.81
CA ASP A 116 -10.32 -11.72 11.65
C ASP A 116 -9.17 -11.45 10.66
N LEU A 117 -7.98 -11.13 11.16
CA LEU A 117 -6.80 -10.93 10.33
C LEU A 117 -6.42 -12.18 9.52
N ASN A 118 -6.50 -13.36 10.13
CA ASN A 118 -6.26 -14.62 9.47
C ASN A 118 -7.25 -14.85 8.33
N ALA A 119 -8.54 -14.65 8.59
CA ALA A 119 -9.58 -14.79 7.58
C ALA A 119 -9.37 -13.81 6.39
N LYS A 120 -9.08 -12.56 6.67
CA LYS A 120 -8.82 -11.52 5.66
C LYS A 120 -7.60 -11.85 4.79
N LEU A 121 -6.51 -12.35 5.37
CA LEU A 121 -5.32 -12.75 4.62
C LEU A 121 -5.56 -13.99 3.74
N LYS A 122 -6.32 -14.96 4.23
CA LYS A 122 -6.74 -16.13 3.42
C LYS A 122 -7.62 -15.72 2.25
N GLU A 123 -8.59 -14.82 2.46
CA GLU A 123 -9.39 -14.27 1.37
C GLU A 123 -8.50 -13.56 0.34
N ALA A 124 -7.54 -12.74 0.80
CA ALA A 124 -6.60 -12.07 -0.09
C ALA A 124 -5.76 -13.08 -0.89
N LEU A 125 -5.19 -14.10 -0.24
CA LEU A 125 -4.40 -15.15 -0.90
C LEU A 125 -5.22 -15.93 -1.94
N LYS A 126 -6.49 -16.17 -1.66
CA LYS A 126 -7.40 -16.91 -2.53
C LYS A 126 -7.83 -16.12 -3.77
N TYR A 127 -8.13 -14.83 -3.63
CA TYR A 127 -8.79 -14.07 -4.69
C TYR A 127 -7.87 -13.14 -5.47
N LEU A 128 -6.82 -12.61 -4.85
CA LEU A 128 -5.93 -11.66 -5.52
C LEU A 128 -5.12 -12.23 -6.70
N PRO A 129 -4.74 -13.52 -6.71
CA PRO A 129 -4.05 -14.09 -7.89
C PRO A 129 -4.83 -13.93 -9.19
N ALA A 130 -6.17 -13.97 -9.12
CA ALA A 130 -7.04 -13.82 -10.29
C ALA A 130 -6.97 -12.42 -10.94
N LEU A 131 -6.41 -11.42 -10.26
CA LEU A 131 -6.23 -10.08 -10.80
C LEU A 131 -5.04 -9.96 -11.76
N GLY A 132 -4.24 -11.01 -11.94
CA GLY A 132 -3.08 -11.01 -12.85
C GLY A 132 -2.00 -10.00 -12.43
N ILE A 133 -1.79 -9.81 -11.14
CA ILE A 133 -0.83 -8.87 -10.58
C ILE A 133 0.58 -9.26 -11.04
N LYS A 134 1.25 -8.33 -11.73
CA LYS A 134 2.66 -8.48 -12.14
C LYS A 134 3.52 -7.61 -11.21
N GLY A 135 4.30 -8.23 -10.33
CA GLY A 135 5.10 -7.55 -9.31
C GLY A 135 4.41 -7.57 -7.94
N VAL A 136 4.70 -6.58 -7.11
CA VAL A 136 4.16 -6.46 -5.75
C VAL A 136 3.34 -5.18 -5.62
N ILE A 137 2.17 -5.29 -5.01
CA ILE A 137 1.28 -4.17 -4.73
C ILE A 137 1.04 -4.06 -3.22
N GLN A 138 0.72 -2.87 -2.78
CA GLN A 138 0.21 -2.59 -1.44
C GLN A 138 -1.22 -2.09 -1.55
N GLY A 139 -2.08 -2.55 -0.65
CA GLY A 139 -3.44 -2.05 -0.50
C GLY A 139 -3.88 -2.11 0.95
N ASP A 140 -4.95 -1.41 1.25
CA ASP A 140 -5.61 -1.50 2.54
C ASP A 140 -6.88 -2.33 2.40
N PHE A 141 -7.11 -3.24 3.32
CA PHE A 141 -8.32 -4.05 3.35
C PHE A 141 -9.46 -3.17 3.87
N LEU A 142 -10.50 -2.92 3.07
CA LEU A 142 -11.58 -2.02 3.43
C LEU A 142 -12.67 -2.75 4.23
N PHE A 143 -13.16 -3.87 3.70
CA PHE A 143 -14.19 -4.68 4.33
C PHE A 143 -14.21 -6.09 3.74
N SER A 144 -14.65 -7.06 4.52
CA SER A 144 -14.95 -8.42 4.11
C SER A 144 -16.47 -8.60 3.90
N LYS A 145 -16.85 -9.74 3.30
CA LYS A 145 -18.26 -10.04 3.11
C LYS A 145 -19.03 -10.18 4.43
N SER A 146 -18.34 -10.54 5.50
CA SER A 146 -18.93 -10.67 6.84
C SER A 146 -19.19 -9.32 7.53
N GLU A 147 -18.63 -8.23 7.01
CA GLU A 147 -18.78 -6.87 7.53
C GLU A 147 -19.83 -6.05 6.74
N LEU A 148 -20.43 -6.66 5.71
CA LEU A 148 -21.53 -6.11 4.91
C LEU A 148 -22.88 -6.66 5.36
#